data_e1a58bdd514962a5a93cb50c85200321
#
_entry.id   e1a58bdd514962a5a93cb50c85200321
#
_cell.length_a   1.000
_cell.length_b   1.000
_cell.length_c   1.000
_cell.angle_alpha   90.00
_cell.angle_beta   90.00
_cell.angle_gamma   90.00
#
_symmetry.space_group_name_H-M   'P 1'
#
loop_
_entity.id
_entity.type
_entity.pdbx_description
1 polymer ?
#
loop_
_entity_poly.entity_id
_entity_poly.type
_entity_poly.pdbx_seq_one_letter_code
_entity_poly.pdbx_strand_id
1 'polypeptide(L)'
;MNAIQIKNITKRYKDVTALDDISFSFEFGRIYGFLGRNGAGKSTLINIIANRIFADQGEVLIDGIPAKENMGVHEKIFCMSEADLYDRDLKVKDHFKWTNRFYNDFDLDKAFELSKKFNLDINKRFKALSKGYQSIFKLIIALSLNVPYVIFDEPVLGLDANHRELFYSLLLKEFENNERTLIIATHLIEEVSNIIEVFFVKYFSLKKASKFPFFSKGFSLPSAGIMHPCA
;
A
#
# COMPACT_ATOMS: atom_id res chain seq x y z
N MET A 1 16.20 8.37 11.33
CA MET A 1 14.75 8.23 11.47
C MET A 1 14.29 7.28 10.40
N ASN A 2 13.60 6.22 10.79
CA ASN A 2 13.04 5.27 9.83
C ASN A 2 11.82 5.93 9.17
N ALA A 3 11.83 6.04 7.83
CA ALA A 3 10.77 6.67 7.06
C ALA A 3 10.92 6.38 5.56
N ILE A 4 9.80 6.45 4.82
CA ILE A 4 9.84 6.60 3.36
C ILE A 4 9.71 8.09 3.07
N GLN A 5 10.74 8.69 2.51
CA GLN A 5 10.76 10.11 2.16
C GLN A 5 10.63 10.29 0.65
N ILE A 6 9.68 11.10 0.26
CA ILE A 6 9.41 11.49 -1.12
C ILE A 6 9.92 12.93 -1.27
N LYS A 7 10.88 13.16 -2.17
CA LYS A 7 11.51 14.47 -2.37
C LYS A 7 11.41 14.93 -3.81
N ASN A 8 10.64 15.98 -4.03
CA ASN A 8 10.45 16.68 -5.31
C ASN A 8 10.17 15.75 -6.50
N ILE A 9 9.35 14.71 -6.27
CA ILE A 9 9.02 13.72 -7.29
C ILE A 9 8.14 14.33 -8.36
N THR A 10 8.65 14.32 -9.59
CA THR A 10 7.88 14.63 -10.81
C THR A 10 7.86 13.43 -11.73
N LYS A 11 6.69 13.12 -12.29
CA LYS A 11 6.51 12.07 -13.30
C LYS A 11 5.53 12.50 -14.38
N ARG A 12 5.99 12.41 -15.63
CA ARG A 12 5.21 12.75 -16.82
C ARG A 12 5.05 11.54 -17.72
N TYR A 13 3.89 11.43 -18.33
CA TYR A 13 3.58 10.45 -19.36
C TYR A 13 3.06 11.19 -20.58
N LYS A 14 3.90 11.36 -21.60
CA LYS A 14 3.58 12.17 -22.78
C LYS A 14 3.06 13.56 -22.34
N ASP A 15 1.78 13.86 -22.61
CA ASP A 15 1.16 15.15 -22.32
C ASP A 15 0.53 15.24 -20.92
N VAL A 16 0.63 14.15 -20.09
CA VAL A 16 0.03 14.10 -18.77
C VAL A 16 1.10 14.14 -17.68
N THR A 17 1.05 15.16 -16.82
CA THR A 17 1.84 15.20 -15.59
C THR A 17 1.10 14.43 -14.50
N ALA A 18 1.55 13.21 -14.20
CA ALA A 18 0.94 12.34 -13.19
C ALA A 18 1.34 12.75 -11.76
N LEU A 19 2.57 13.22 -11.58
CA LEU A 19 3.11 13.74 -10.31
C LEU A 19 3.87 15.02 -10.63
N ASP A 20 3.67 16.07 -9.83
CA ASP A 20 4.30 17.37 -10.05
C ASP A 20 4.86 17.89 -8.73
N ASP A 21 6.19 17.87 -8.61
CA ASP A 21 6.99 18.35 -7.48
C ASP A 21 6.45 17.89 -6.10
N ILE A 22 6.22 16.59 -5.96
CA ILE A 22 5.62 16.00 -4.76
C ILE A 22 6.69 15.75 -3.70
N SER A 23 6.48 16.31 -2.49
CA SER A 23 7.36 16.10 -1.34
C SER A 23 6.57 15.84 -0.07
N PHE A 24 6.79 14.70 0.57
CA PHE A 24 6.27 14.34 1.89
C PHE A 24 6.99 13.09 2.43
N SER A 25 6.64 12.65 3.66
CA SER A 25 7.20 11.43 4.23
C SER A 25 6.14 10.58 4.93
N PHE A 26 6.34 9.26 4.87
CA PHE A 26 5.65 8.29 5.71
C PHE A 26 6.59 7.92 6.86
N GLU A 27 6.28 8.39 8.06
CA GLU A 27 7.04 8.06 9.27
C GLU A 27 6.80 6.59 9.67
N PHE A 28 7.78 5.99 10.31
CA PHE A 28 7.68 4.60 10.75
C PHE A 28 6.64 4.43 11.88
N GLY A 29 5.99 3.25 11.91
CA GLY A 29 5.07 2.88 12.98
C GLY A 29 3.70 3.55 12.90
N ARG A 30 3.18 3.83 11.69
CA ARG A 30 1.87 4.46 11.49
C ARG A 30 1.05 3.79 10.40
N ILE A 31 -0.27 3.96 10.45
CA ILE A 31 -1.18 3.59 9.37
C ILE A 31 -1.53 4.84 8.55
N TYR A 32 -1.21 4.80 7.28
CA TYR A 32 -1.48 5.90 6.35
C TYR A 32 -2.57 5.54 5.34
N GLY A 33 -3.51 6.44 5.14
CA GLY A 33 -4.45 6.43 4.02
C GLY A 33 -3.96 7.31 2.87
N PHE A 34 -3.58 6.72 1.76
CA PHE A 34 -3.23 7.43 0.55
C PHE A 34 -4.47 7.52 -0.36
N LEU A 35 -5.28 8.53 -0.14
CA LEU A 35 -6.62 8.65 -0.69
C LEU A 35 -6.66 9.53 -1.94
N GLY A 36 -7.50 9.18 -2.89
CA GLY A 36 -7.70 9.99 -4.09
C GLY A 36 -8.46 9.25 -5.18
N ARG A 37 -9.06 10.02 -6.10
CA ARG A 37 -9.80 9.47 -7.24
C ARG A 37 -8.87 8.68 -8.18
N ASN A 38 -9.47 7.83 -9.02
CA ASN A 38 -8.74 7.17 -10.09
C ASN A 38 -8.06 8.20 -10.99
N GLY A 39 -6.81 7.94 -11.40
CA GLY A 39 -5.99 8.89 -12.15
C GLY A 39 -5.28 9.96 -11.30
N ALA A 40 -5.45 10.00 -9.98
CA ALA A 40 -4.77 10.96 -9.11
C ALA A 40 -3.26 10.72 -8.93
N GLY A 41 -2.66 9.75 -9.63
CA GLY A 41 -1.23 9.43 -9.55
C GLY A 41 -0.84 8.54 -8.36
N LYS A 42 -1.80 7.96 -7.62
CA LYS A 42 -1.51 7.04 -6.50
C LYS A 42 -0.63 5.87 -6.94
N SER A 43 -1.10 5.08 -7.90
CA SER A 43 -0.36 3.92 -8.41
C SER A 43 0.96 4.30 -9.08
N THR A 44 1.05 5.50 -9.68
CA THR A 44 2.33 6.03 -10.20
C THR A 44 3.34 6.22 -9.09
N LEU A 45 2.95 6.87 -7.98
CA LEU A 45 3.85 7.07 -6.85
C LEU A 45 4.23 5.74 -6.18
N ILE A 46 3.25 4.86 -5.96
CA ILE A 46 3.49 3.52 -5.42
C ILE A 46 4.50 2.75 -6.27
N ASN A 47 4.35 2.80 -7.59
CA ASN A 47 5.29 2.12 -8.50
C ASN A 47 6.69 2.76 -8.47
N ILE A 48 6.82 4.06 -8.21
CA ILE A 48 8.12 4.71 -8.01
C ILE A 48 8.74 4.25 -6.67
N ILE A 49 7.97 4.23 -5.58
CA ILE A 49 8.43 3.73 -4.27
C ILE A 49 8.87 2.27 -4.38
N ALA A 50 8.11 1.45 -5.11
CA ALA A 50 8.40 0.04 -5.33
C ALA A 50 9.49 -0.22 -6.40
N ASN A 51 10.14 0.83 -6.92
CA ASN A 51 11.19 0.75 -7.96
C ASN A 51 10.77 0.03 -9.26
N ARG A 52 9.47 0.02 -9.56
CA ARG A 52 8.93 -0.57 -10.80
C ARG A 52 9.00 0.40 -11.98
N ILE A 53 8.97 1.70 -11.69
CA ILE A 53 9.18 2.80 -12.64
C ILE A 53 10.03 3.87 -11.96
N PHE A 54 10.72 4.69 -12.76
CA PHE A 54 11.53 5.79 -12.25
C PHE A 54 10.81 7.13 -12.36
N ALA A 55 11.05 7.99 -11.37
CA ALA A 55 10.67 9.40 -11.46
C ALA A 55 11.50 10.10 -12.54
N ASP A 56 10.94 11.15 -13.14
CA ASP A 56 11.69 11.99 -14.09
C ASP A 56 12.56 13.01 -13.33
N GLN A 57 12.10 13.43 -12.13
CA GLN A 57 12.85 14.29 -11.21
C GLN A 57 12.58 13.86 -9.77
N GLY A 58 13.50 14.24 -8.88
CA GLY A 58 13.41 13.95 -7.45
C GLY A 58 13.89 12.54 -7.08
N GLU A 59 13.75 12.20 -5.80
CA GLU A 59 14.21 10.93 -5.25
C GLU A 59 13.28 10.38 -4.17
N VAL A 60 13.29 9.07 -4.01
CA VAL A 60 12.71 8.37 -2.85
C VAL A 60 13.83 7.87 -1.97
N LEU A 61 13.76 8.18 -0.68
CA LEU A 61 14.66 7.62 0.32
C LEU A 61 13.87 6.70 1.25
N ILE A 62 14.46 5.56 1.60
CA ILE A 62 13.94 4.62 2.59
C ILE A 62 14.97 4.52 3.70
N ASP A 63 14.60 4.93 4.90
CA ASP A 63 15.52 5.05 6.05
C ASP A 63 16.74 5.95 5.75
N GLY A 64 16.54 6.97 4.92
CA GLY A 64 17.60 7.89 4.50
C GLY A 64 18.49 7.39 3.35
N ILE A 65 18.23 6.20 2.82
CA ILE A 65 19.02 5.59 1.74
C ILE A 65 18.22 5.68 0.43
N PRO A 66 18.85 6.11 -0.70
CA PRO A 66 18.17 6.15 -2.00
C PRO A 66 17.60 4.79 -2.41
N ALA A 67 16.31 4.80 -2.78
CA ALA A 67 15.60 3.58 -3.14
C ALA A 67 15.88 3.11 -4.58
N LYS A 68 16.29 4.04 -5.46
CA LYS A 68 16.50 3.72 -6.86
C LYS A 68 17.58 2.64 -7.04
N GLU A 69 17.18 1.53 -7.68
CA GLU A 69 18.05 0.38 -7.99
C GLU A 69 18.83 -0.19 -6.80
N ASN A 70 18.29 -0.07 -5.58
CA ASN A 70 18.91 -0.55 -4.36
C ASN A 70 18.14 -1.72 -3.76
N MET A 71 18.57 -2.94 -4.05
CA MET A 71 17.89 -4.18 -3.61
C MET A 71 17.79 -4.28 -2.09
N GLY A 72 18.86 -3.97 -1.34
CA GLY A 72 18.85 -4.06 0.12
C GLY A 72 17.85 -3.13 0.80
N VAL A 73 17.48 -2.04 0.14
CA VAL A 73 16.40 -1.14 0.60
C VAL A 73 15.04 -1.71 0.25
N HIS A 74 14.91 -2.36 -0.92
CA HIS A 74 13.63 -2.92 -1.35
C HIS A 74 13.22 -4.19 -0.59
N GLU A 75 14.14 -4.89 0.05
CA GLU A 75 13.85 -5.98 0.99
C GLU A 75 13.01 -5.51 2.20
N LYS A 76 13.06 -4.22 2.52
CA LYS A 76 12.28 -3.61 3.61
C LYS A 76 10.84 -3.24 3.22
N ILE A 77 10.49 -3.33 1.94
CA ILE A 77 9.17 -2.91 1.44
C ILE A 77 8.48 -4.07 0.74
N PHE A 78 7.23 -4.28 1.08
CA PHE A 78 6.34 -5.09 0.26
C PHE A 78 5.22 -4.22 -0.30
N CYS A 79 4.96 -4.37 -1.60
CA CYS A 79 3.88 -3.66 -2.27
C CYS A 79 2.92 -4.64 -2.93
N MET A 80 1.75 -4.80 -2.31
CA MET A 80 0.62 -5.45 -2.93
C MET A 80 0.03 -4.54 -3.98
N SER A 81 -0.01 -5.00 -5.23
CA SER A 81 -0.60 -4.25 -6.34
C SER A 81 -1.76 -5.00 -6.98
N GLU A 82 -2.59 -4.24 -7.72
CA GLU A 82 -3.66 -4.82 -8.53
C GLU A 82 -3.11 -5.74 -9.64
N ALA A 83 -1.92 -5.44 -10.16
CA ALA A 83 -1.28 -6.21 -11.22
C ALA A 83 -1.08 -7.69 -10.84
N ASP A 84 -1.32 -8.57 -11.81
CA ASP A 84 -1.10 -10.00 -11.66
C ASP A 84 0.39 -10.33 -11.91
N LEU A 85 1.18 -10.27 -10.85
CA LEU A 85 2.62 -10.59 -10.88
C LEU A 85 2.91 -12.06 -10.52
N TYR A 86 1.88 -12.86 -10.33
CA TYR A 86 1.96 -14.24 -9.89
C TYR A 86 1.80 -15.22 -11.06
N ASP A 87 2.54 -16.33 -11.02
CA ASP A 87 2.39 -17.40 -12.01
C ASP A 87 0.97 -17.98 -11.94
N ARG A 88 0.29 -17.91 -13.07
CA ARG A 88 -1.11 -18.28 -13.16
C ARG A 88 -1.36 -19.79 -13.01
N ASP A 89 -0.37 -20.61 -13.29
CA ASP A 89 -0.45 -22.08 -13.30
C ASP A 89 -0.02 -22.72 -11.98
N LEU A 90 0.69 -22.00 -11.13
CA LEU A 90 1.04 -22.49 -9.80
C LEU A 90 -0.18 -22.53 -8.86
N LYS A 91 -0.15 -23.49 -7.93
CA LYS A 91 -1.12 -23.56 -6.84
C LYS A 91 -0.80 -22.52 -5.77
N VAL A 92 -1.82 -22.07 -5.06
CA VAL A 92 -1.70 -21.12 -3.94
C VAL A 92 -0.62 -21.56 -2.93
N LYS A 93 -0.66 -22.81 -2.48
CA LYS A 93 0.34 -23.35 -1.54
C LYS A 93 1.77 -23.33 -2.07
N ASP A 94 1.95 -23.47 -3.37
CA ASP A 94 3.26 -23.47 -3.97
C ASP A 94 3.81 -22.06 -4.10
N HIS A 95 2.93 -21.06 -4.36
CA HIS A 95 3.30 -19.65 -4.24
C HIS A 95 3.78 -19.28 -2.84
N PHE A 96 3.09 -19.72 -1.78
CA PHE A 96 3.54 -19.46 -0.41
C PHE A 96 4.93 -20.07 -0.13
N LYS A 97 5.17 -21.30 -0.59
CA LYS A 97 6.50 -21.92 -0.47
C LYS A 97 7.58 -21.17 -1.24
N TRP A 98 7.27 -20.69 -2.45
CA TRP A 98 8.19 -19.84 -3.21
C TRP A 98 8.45 -18.52 -2.50
N THR A 99 7.41 -17.85 -2.01
CA THR A 99 7.55 -16.61 -1.23
C THR A 99 8.47 -16.82 -0.02
N ASN A 100 8.28 -17.92 0.70
CA ASN A 100 9.13 -18.28 1.85
C ASN A 100 10.61 -18.54 1.50
N ARG A 101 10.90 -18.90 0.25
CA ARG A 101 12.28 -19.04 -0.23
C ARG A 101 12.95 -17.72 -0.60
N PHE A 102 12.16 -16.74 -1.06
CA PHE A 102 12.67 -15.45 -1.49
C PHE A 102 12.69 -14.41 -0.37
N TYR A 103 11.78 -14.55 0.59
CA TYR A 103 11.66 -13.63 1.73
C TYR A 103 11.88 -14.42 3.02
N ASN A 104 13.02 -14.20 3.66
CA ASN A 104 13.37 -14.85 4.93
C ASN A 104 12.37 -14.58 6.05
N ASP A 105 11.72 -13.43 6.00
CA ASP A 105 10.74 -12.95 6.99
C ASP A 105 9.30 -13.30 6.63
N PHE A 106 9.07 -14.25 5.71
CA PHE A 106 7.73 -14.73 5.39
C PHE A 106 7.30 -15.83 6.35
N ASP A 107 6.20 -15.62 7.07
CA ASP A 107 5.59 -16.59 7.96
C ASP A 107 4.67 -17.54 7.17
N LEU A 108 5.19 -18.70 6.82
CA LEU A 108 4.46 -19.72 6.04
C LEU A 108 3.28 -20.31 6.81
N ASP A 109 3.43 -20.53 8.12
CA ASP A 109 2.38 -21.12 8.96
C ASP A 109 1.21 -20.14 9.10
N LYS A 110 1.51 -18.86 9.29
CA LYS A 110 0.53 -17.79 9.30
C LYS A 110 -0.20 -17.69 7.95
N ALA A 111 0.49 -17.84 6.82
CA ALA A 111 -0.15 -17.83 5.50
C ALA A 111 -1.18 -18.95 5.36
N PHE A 112 -0.86 -20.16 5.88
CA PHE A 112 -1.83 -21.27 5.90
C PHE A 112 -2.98 -21.05 6.89
N GLU A 113 -2.73 -20.45 8.05
CA GLU A 113 -3.78 -20.09 9.01
C GLU A 113 -4.74 -19.05 8.42
N LEU A 114 -4.20 -17.98 7.82
CA LEU A 114 -5.00 -16.95 7.16
C LEU A 114 -5.82 -17.52 5.99
N SER A 115 -5.25 -18.47 5.23
CA SER A 115 -5.99 -19.14 4.16
C SER A 115 -7.23 -19.84 4.67
N LYS A 116 -7.16 -20.47 5.86
CA LYS A 116 -8.35 -21.07 6.49
C LYS A 116 -9.38 -20.02 6.91
N LYS A 117 -8.94 -18.90 7.50
CA LYS A 117 -9.82 -17.80 7.93
C LYS A 117 -10.57 -17.16 6.75
N PHE A 118 -9.90 -17.02 5.61
CA PHE A 118 -10.48 -16.47 4.38
C PHE A 118 -11.19 -17.51 3.50
N ASN A 119 -11.26 -18.78 3.91
CA ASN A 119 -11.77 -19.89 3.10
C ASN A 119 -11.09 -20.00 1.71
N LEU A 120 -9.79 -19.70 1.64
CA LEU A 120 -9.01 -19.80 0.42
C LEU A 120 -8.53 -21.24 0.20
N ASP A 121 -8.94 -21.86 -0.90
CA ASP A 121 -8.48 -23.20 -1.27
C ASP A 121 -7.04 -23.16 -1.80
N ILE A 122 -6.10 -23.56 -0.96
CA ILE A 122 -4.66 -23.55 -1.25
C ILE A 122 -4.22 -24.56 -2.31
N ASN A 123 -5.09 -25.52 -2.70
CA ASN A 123 -4.80 -26.51 -3.74
C ASN A 123 -5.20 -26.05 -5.12
N LYS A 124 -6.00 -24.97 -5.23
CA LYS A 124 -6.33 -24.35 -6.52
C LYS A 124 -5.14 -23.64 -7.13
N ARG A 125 -5.11 -23.63 -8.47
CA ARG A 125 -4.18 -22.79 -9.22
C ARG A 125 -4.63 -21.33 -9.14
N PHE A 126 -3.69 -20.38 -9.17
CA PHE A 126 -3.99 -18.96 -9.07
C PHE A 126 -5.02 -18.50 -10.13
N LYS A 127 -4.89 -18.97 -11.38
CA LYS A 127 -5.85 -18.67 -12.46
C LYS A 127 -7.27 -19.19 -12.24
N ALA A 128 -7.43 -20.20 -11.39
CA ALA A 128 -8.74 -20.80 -11.07
C ALA A 128 -9.47 -20.07 -9.92
N LEU A 129 -8.82 -19.09 -9.30
CA LEU A 129 -9.41 -18.23 -8.29
C LEU A 129 -10.26 -17.15 -8.95
N SER A 130 -11.39 -16.79 -8.32
CA SER A 130 -12.11 -15.56 -8.67
C SER A 130 -11.24 -14.33 -8.38
N LYS A 131 -11.56 -13.17 -8.96
CA LYS A 131 -10.82 -11.92 -8.71
C LYS A 131 -10.77 -11.57 -7.22
N GLY A 132 -11.86 -11.76 -6.48
CA GLY A 132 -11.89 -11.58 -5.02
C GLY A 132 -10.91 -12.53 -4.31
N TYR A 133 -10.89 -13.81 -4.66
CA TYR A 133 -9.95 -14.76 -4.07
C TYR A 133 -8.50 -14.53 -4.51
N GLN A 134 -8.24 -13.96 -5.69
CA GLN A 134 -6.90 -13.50 -6.08
C GLN A 134 -6.46 -12.32 -5.21
N SER A 135 -7.37 -11.39 -4.89
CA SER A 135 -7.09 -10.30 -3.94
C SER A 135 -6.82 -10.84 -2.54
N ILE A 136 -7.64 -11.77 -2.04
CA ILE A 136 -7.41 -12.45 -0.74
C ILE A 136 -6.04 -13.14 -0.69
N PHE A 137 -5.65 -13.86 -1.73
CA PHE A 137 -4.33 -14.47 -1.81
C PHE A 137 -3.21 -13.44 -1.66
N LYS A 138 -3.30 -12.30 -2.37
CA LYS A 138 -2.32 -11.21 -2.29
C LYS A 138 -2.28 -10.59 -0.87
N LEU A 139 -3.46 -10.42 -0.24
CA LEU A 139 -3.57 -9.94 1.14
C LEU A 139 -2.90 -10.89 2.14
N ILE A 140 -3.09 -12.19 1.98
CA ILE A 140 -2.46 -13.20 2.84
C ILE A 140 -0.94 -13.11 2.74
N ILE A 141 -0.38 -12.98 1.55
CA ILE A 141 1.07 -12.77 1.37
C ILE A 141 1.52 -11.51 2.11
N ALA A 142 0.83 -10.38 1.90
CA ALA A 142 1.19 -9.10 2.51
C ALA A 142 1.14 -9.15 4.06
N LEU A 143 0.14 -9.82 4.63
CA LEU A 143 -0.01 -9.96 6.08
C LEU A 143 0.98 -10.98 6.69
N SER A 144 1.47 -11.92 5.88
CA SER A 144 2.42 -12.96 6.34
C SER A 144 3.89 -12.56 6.16
N LEU A 145 4.17 -11.43 5.50
CA LEU A 145 5.51 -10.87 5.40
C LEU A 145 5.79 -9.95 6.59
N ASN A 146 6.92 -10.15 7.26
CA ASN A 146 7.34 -9.32 8.39
C ASN A 146 8.37 -8.28 7.93
N VAL A 147 7.93 -7.34 7.08
CA VAL A 147 8.76 -6.25 6.57
C VAL A 147 8.33 -4.91 7.18
N PRO A 148 9.27 -3.94 7.35
CA PRO A 148 8.99 -2.64 7.97
C PRO A 148 7.90 -1.82 7.28
N TYR A 149 7.78 -1.92 5.96
CA TYR A 149 6.86 -1.10 5.17
C TYR A 149 5.99 -1.97 4.28
N VAL A 150 4.66 -1.89 4.44
CA VAL A 150 3.70 -2.60 3.59
C VAL A 150 2.78 -1.60 2.92
N ILE A 151 2.74 -1.65 1.60
CA ILE A 151 1.87 -0.82 0.77
C ILE A 151 0.78 -1.70 0.16
N PHE A 152 -0.47 -1.30 0.36
CA PHE A 152 -1.65 -1.92 -0.20
C PHE A 152 -2.25 -1.00 -1.27
N ASP A 153 -2.22 -1.41 -2.53
CA ASP A 153 -2.87 -0.66 -3.63
C ASP A 153 -4.23 -1.30 -3.93
N GLU A 154 -5.30 -0.60 -3.57
CA GLU A 154 -6.71 -1.02 -3.68
C GLU A 154 -6.98 -2.43 -3.09
N PRO A 155 -6.62 -2.68 -1.80
CA PRO A 155 -6.58 -4.04 -1.24
C PRO A 155 -7.93 -4.75 -1.19
N VAL A 156 -9.01 -4.01 -1.04
CA VAL A 156 -10.36 -4.58 -0.86
C VAL A 156 -11.19 -4.61 -2.15
N LEU A 157 -10.58 -4.23 -3.28
CA LEU A 157 -11.27 -4.26 -4.56
C LEU A 157 -11.68 -5.71 -4.93
N GLY A 158 -12.99 -5.91 -5.18
CA GLY A 158 -13.55 -7.21 -5.50
C GLY A 158 -13.82 -8.13 -4.31
N LEU A 159 -13.61 -7.67 -3.08
CA LEU A 159 -14.00 -8.39 -1.87
C LEU A 159 -15.46 -8.10 -1.50
N ASP A 160 -16.14 -9.10 -0.95
CA ASP A 160 -17.42 -8.90 -0.27
C ASP A 160 -17.23 -8.24 1.11
N ALA A 161 -18.34 -7.82 1.73
CA ALA A 161 -18.31 -7.10 3.00
C ALA A 161 -17.63 -7.89 4.14
N ASN A 162 -17.90 -9.20 4.23
CA ASN A 162 -17.34 -10.04 5.30
C ASN A 162 -15.81 -10.18 5.16
N HIS A 163 -15.30 -10.37 3.95
CA HIS A 163 -13.86 -10.46 3.71
C HIS A 163 -13.16 -9.11 3.92
N ARG A 164 -13.84 -7.97 3.62
CA ARG A 164 -13.29 -6.64 3.92
C ARG A 164 -13.15 -6.42 5.42
N GLU A 165 -14.21 -6.69 6.20
CA GLU A 165 -14.19 -6.57 7.65
C GLU A 165 -13.10 -7.46 8.27
N LEU A 166 -13.01 -8.71 7.83
CA LEU A 166 -11.96 -9.63 8.27
C LEU A 166 -10.56 -9.08 7.94
N PHE A 167 -10.35 -8.55 6.75
CA PHE A 167 -9.06 -7.96 6.36
C PHE A 167 -8.68 -6.81 7.29
N TYR A 168 -9.59 -5.85 7.50
CA TYR A 168 -9.29 -4.70 8.35
C TYR A 168 -9.04 -5.08 9.80
N SER A 169 -9.80 -6.04 10.34
CA SER A 169 -9.57 -6.55 11.70
C SER A 169 -8.19 -7.21 11.85
N LEU A 170 -7.77 -8.00 10.87
CA LEU A 170 -6.46 -8.62 10.84
C LEU A 170 -5.34 -7.60 10.67
N LEU A 171 -5.54 -6.59 9.82
CA LEU A 171 -4.57 -5.52 9.59
C LEU A 171 -4.30 -4.70 10.85
N LEU A 172 -5.34 -4.35 11.60
CA LEU A 172 -5.21 -3.66 12.89
C LEU A 172 -4.47 -4.52 13.91
N LYS A 173 -4.84 -5.80 14.02
CA LYS A 173 -4.16 -6.74 14.91
C LYS A 173 -2.67 -6.90 14.56
N GLU A 174 -2.34 -6.92 13.27
CA GLU A 174 -0.96 -6.95 12.81
C GLU A 174 -0.19 -5.68 13.15
N PHE A 175 -0.84 -4.54 13.06
CA PHE A 175 -0.26 -3.25 13.42
C PHE A 175 0.02 -3.15 14.92
N GLU A 176 -0.93 -3.61 15.75
CA GLU A 176 -0.77 -3.61 17.21
C GLU A 176 0.36 -4.52 17.72
N ASN A 177 0.59 -5.64 17.01
CA ASN A 177 1.59 -6.65 17.42
C ASN A 177 2.98 -6.40 16.84
N ASN A 178 3.11 -5.61 15.78
CA ASN A 178 4.35 -5.41 15.07
C ASN A 178 4.55 -3.94 14.73
N GLU A 179 5.69 -3.39 15.13
CA GLU A 179 6.06 -2.04 14.71
C GLU A 179 6.37 -2.03 13.21
N ARG A 180 5.41 -1.60 12.41
CA ARG A 180 5.57 -1.41 10.95
C ARG A 180 4.69 -0.28 10.44
N THR A 181 5.01 0.20 9.26
CA THR A 181 4.21 1.22 8.58
C THR A 181 3.33 0.58 7.53
N LEU A 182 2.04 0.86 7.61
CA LEU A 182 1.05 0.39 6.65
C LEU A 182 0.54 1.57 5.82
N ILE A 183 0.58 1.44 4.50
CA ILE A 183 0.11 2.48 3.57
C ILE A 183 -1.02 1.87 2.74
N ILE A 184 -2.23 2.39 2.87
CA ILE A 184 -3.41 1.90 2.17
C ILE A 184 -3.82 2.94 1.13
N ALA A 185 -3.56 2.64 -0.14
CA ALA A 185 -4.02 3.46 -1.25
C ALA A 185 -5.39 2.98 -1.72
N THR A 186 -6.39 3.84 -1.66
CA THR A 186 -7.75 3.51 -2.09
C THR A 186 -8.54 4.76 -2.48
N HIS A 187 -9.59 4.55 -3.24
CA HIS A 187 -10.60 5.56 -3.51
C HIS A 187 -11.84 5.42 -2.60
N LEU A 188 -11.93 4.34 -1.81
CA LEU A 188 -13.03 4.02 -0.89
C LEU A 188 -12.75 4.63 0.50
N ILE A 189 -12.92 5.94 0.61
CA ILE A 189 -12.55 6.72 1.80
C ILE A 189 -13.30 6.27 3.05
N GLU A 190 -14.60 6.00 2.93
CA GLU A 190 -15.47 5.66 4.06
C GLU A 190 -15.06 4.35 4.75
N GLU A 191 -14.55 3.38 3.99
CA GLU A 191 -14.17 2.07 4.51
C GLU A 191 -12.90 2.10 5.36
N VAL A 192 -11.99 3.02 5.08
CA VAL A 192 -10.69 3.11 5.76
C VAL A 192 -10.62 4.21 6.81
N SER A 193 -11.63 5.08 6.88
CA SER A 193 -11.64 6.25 7.77
C SER A 193 -11.49 5.91 9.25
N ASN A 194 -11.93 4.73 9.68
CA ASN A 194 -11.91 4.30 11.08
C ASN A 194 -10.58 3.68 11.52
N ILE A 195 -9.69 3.34 10.58
CA ILE A 195 -8.44 2.63 10.86
C ILE A 195 -7.18 3.44 10.56
N ILE A 196 -7.32 4.54 9.83
CA ILE A 196 -6.19 5.36 9.39
C ILE A 196 -5.87 6.43 10.43
N GLU A 197 -4.60 6.50 10.86
CA GLU A 197 -4.10 7.55 11.76
C GLU A 197 -3.78 8.84 11.02
N VAL A 198 -3.25 8.73 9.80
CA VAL A 198 -2.82 9.87 8.98
C VAL A 198 -3.36 9.76 7.56
N PHE A 199 -4.04 10.79 7.11
CA PHE A 199 -4.59 10.85 5.76
C PHE A 199 -3.70 11.66 4.82
N PHE A 200 -3.29 11.06 3.69
CA PHE A 200 -2.77 11.77 2.54
C PHE A 200 -3.84 11.83 1.46
N VAL A 201 -4.43 13.00 1.25
CA VAL A 201 -5.41 13.22 0.20
C VAL A 201 -4.77 13.99 -0.93
N LYS A 202 -4.58 13.38 -2.08
CA LYS A 202 -4.17 14.11 -3.28
C LYS A 202 -5.41 14.66 -3.97
N TYR A 203 -5.70 15.94 -3.72
CA TYR A 203 -6.71 16.69 -4.47
C TYR A 203 -6.07 17.35 -5.68
N PHE A 204 -6.47 16.95 -6.88
CA PHE A 204 -6.45 17.84 -8.02
C PHE A 204 -7.66 18.80 -7.87
N SER A 205 -7.39 20.11 -7.65
CA SER A 205 -8.38 21.17 -7.44
C SER A 205 -8.98 21.24 -6.02
N LEU A 206 -8.22 21.82 -5.09
CA LEU A 206 -8.72 22.27 -3.78
C LEU A 206 -9.46 23.62 -3.87
N LYS A 207 -10.69 23.61 -4.38
CA LYS A 207 -11.60 24.73 -4.07
C LYS A 207 -12.68 24.41 -3.01
N LYS A 208 -12.70 23.20 -2.42
CA LYS A 208 -13.75 22.79 -1.44
C LYS A 208 -13.27 21.81 -0.36
N ALA A 209 -12.12 22.03 0.27
CA ALA A 209 -11.69 21.22 1.44
C ALA A 209 -12.57 21.42 2.69
N SER A 210 -13.37 22.51 2.73
CA SER A 210 -14.24 22.86 3.87
C SER A 210 -15.52 22.03 4.02
N LYS A 211 -15.75 21.02 3.16
CA LYS A 211 -16.97 20.20 3.19
C LYS A 211 -16.82 18.78 3.78
N PHE A 212 -15.65 18.41 4.28
CA PHE A 212 -15.50 17.12 4.94
C PHE A 212 -15.61 17.28 6.46
N PRO A 213 -16.63 16.71 7.12
CA PRO A 213 -16.86 16.84 8.57
C PRO A 213 -15.75 16.23 9.45
N PHE A 214 -14.79 15.52 8.87
CA PHE A 214 -13.67 14.90 9.59
C PHE A 214 -12.52 15.84 9.96
N PHE A 215 -12.43 17.03 9.36
CA PHE A 215 -11.40 18.00 9.72
C PHE A 215 -11.67 18.74 11.05
N SER A 216 -12.84 18.56 11.67
CA SER A 216 -13.23 19.28 12.91
C SER A 216 -12.92 18.53 14.21
N LYS A 217 -12.41 17.31 14.17
CA LYS A 217 -11.99 16.58 15.38
C LYS A 217 -10.47 16.55 15.50
N GLY A 218 -9.89 17.67 15.97
CA GLY A 218 -8.67 17.72 16.78
C GLY A 218 -7.39 17.07 16.24
N PHE A 219 -7.24 16.81 14.94
CA PHE A 219 -5.97 16.36 14.37
C PHE A 219 -5.12 17.56 14.00
N SER A 220 -4.10 17.84 14.82
CA SER A 220 -3.02 18.74 14.43
C SER A 220 -2.24 18.07 13.30
N LEU A 221 -2.39 18.60 12.07
CA LEU A 221 -1.48 18.29 10.98
C LEU A 221 -0.05 18.63 11.41
N PRO A 222 0.95 17.73 11.23
CA PRO A 222 2.33 18.15 11.31
C PRO A 222 2.51 19.28 10.30
N SER A 223 3.22 20.34 10.68
CA SER A 223 3.40 21.59 9.94
C SER A 223 4.19 21.48 8.62
N ALA A 224 4.32 20.29 8.05
CA ALA A 224 5.01 20.00 6.81
C ALA A 224 4.22 18.97 6.00
N GLY A 225 3.20 19.40 5.27
CA GLY A 225 2.41 18.48 4.44
C GLY A 225 1.20 19.11 3.76
N ILE A 226 0.99 20.41 3.90
CA ILE A 226 0.00 21.11 3.11
C ILE A 226 0.64 21.42 1.74
N MET A 227 0.27 20.63 0.74
CA MET A 227 0.53 21.05 -0.64
C MET A 227 -0.33 22.28 -0.91
N HIS A 228 0.28 23.45 -0.97
CA HIS A 228 -0.35 24.64 -1.52
C HIS A 228 -0.64 24.42 -3.00
N PRO A 229 -1.83 24.75 -3.50
CA PRO A 229 -2.03 24.84 -4.94
C PRO A 229 -1.18 25.98 -5.46
N CYS A 230 -0.37 25.72 -6.47
CA CYS A 230 0.20 26.79 -7.28
C CYS A 230 -0.94 27.55 -7.94
N ALA A 231 -0.89 28.86 -7.78
CA ALA A 231 -1.75 29.83 -8.46
C ALA A 231 -1.55 29.76 -9.97
#